data_f92a3ce01a383f89c9c35c87bbf98a92
#
_entry.id   f92a3ce01a383f89c9c35c87bbf98a92
#
_cell.length_a   1.000
_cell.length_b   1.000
_cell.length_c   1.000
_cell.angle_alpha   90.00
_cell.angle_beta   90.00
_cell.angle_gamma   90.00
#
_symmetry.space_group_name_H-M   'P 1'
#
loop_
_entity.id
_entity.type
_entity.pdbx_description
1 polymer ?
#
loop_
_entity_poly.entity_id
_entity_poly.type
_entity_poly.pdbx_seq_one_letter_code
_entity_poly.pdbx_strand_id
1 'polypeptide(L)'
;MNMINQFKNEDKLLEFIYNDRVEEFQKYVDDIIISNKLSDYTKEDLLNLIQYLDLTSLKSTDNAQSIKQFVKKSVFSCKSENYYVGGICCFSPFLTQINDYKPESKIKSVVVAGGFPHSLVPLSVKKEEVKYAIENNADEIDICINRGLFLQGNKDAVAQEVREIKYLIESSNKNIRLKVILEVGELVSFKNIFQASVLCLENGADFIKTSTGKIEKGADIYSTIVMLLAIREYYHKTGVLKGVKVAGGIKTAEEAILYNNLYKYFITSNFDNTHFRIGCSQLFEKIKEKLS
;
A
#
# COMPACT_ATOMS: atom_id res chain seq x y z
N MET A 1 18.33 -16.25 9.04
CA MET A 1 18.72 -14.88 9.41
C MET A 1 17.44 -14.08 9.60
N ASN A 2 17.27 -13.40 10.72
CA ASN A 2 16.01 -12.70 11.01
C ASN A 2 15.91 -11.46 10.09
N MET A 3 14.92 -11.38 9.21
CA MET A 3 14.78 -10.28 8.24
C MET A 3 14.15 -9.01 8.85
N ILE A 4 13.52 -9.13 10.02
CA ILE A 4 12.90 -7.99 10.69
C ILE A 4 13.64 -7.59 11.96
N ASN A 5 13.52 -6.33 12.32
CA ASN A 5 14.13 -5.77 13.54
C ASN A 5 13.53 -6.40 14.79
N GLN A 6 14.35 -6.57 15.84
CA GLN A 6 13.82 -6.87 17.15
C GLN A 6 13.14 -5.62 17.72
N PHE A 7 11.87 -5.76 18.06
CA PHE A 7 11.08 -4.68 18.66
C PHE A 7 10.55 -5.13 20.02
N LYS A 8 11.14 -4.59 21.10
CA LYS A 8 10.91 -5.06 22.48
C LYS A 8 9.49 -4.78 23.03
N ASN A 9 8.74 -3.88 22.38
CA ASN A 9 7.48 -3.37 22.91
C ASN A 9 6.26 -3.80 22.08
N GLU A 10 6.43 -4.82 21.24
CA GLU A 10 5.37 -5.34 20.37
C GLU A 10 4.15 -5.81 21.17
N ASP A 11 4.39 -6.62 22.20
CA ASP A 11 3.33 -7.16 23.07
C ASP A 11 2.48 -6.05 23.71
N LYS A 12 3.12 -4.96 24.13
CA LYS A 12 2.43 -3.82 24.74
C LYS A 12 1.53 -3.09 23.75
N LEU A 13 1.97 -2.89 22.50
CA LEU A 13 1.13 -2.29 21.46
C LEU A 13 -0.05 -3.20 21.10
N LEU A 14 0.18 -4.52 21.00
CA LEU A 14 -0.87 -5.49 20.78
C LEU A 14 -1.88 -5.52 21.93
N GLU A 15 -1.41 -5.45 23.18
CA GLU A 15 -2.29 -5.34 24.36
C GLU A 15 -3.23 -4.13 24.26
N PHE A 16 -2.73 -2.95 23.88
CA PHE A 16 -3.55 -1.76 23.69
C PHE A 16 -4.60 -1.95 22.59
N ILE A 17 -4.22 -2.55 21.46
CA ILE A 17 -5.13 -2.83 20.33
C ILE A 17 -6.25 -3.80 20.75
N TYR A 18 -5.90 -4.91 21.41
CA TYR A 18 -6.87 -5.92 21.78
C TYR A 18 -7.84 -5.48 22.89
N ASN A 19 -7.39 -4.58 23.77
CA ASN A 19 -8.19 -4.05 24.88
C ASN A 19 -8.83 -2.67 24.55
N ASP A 20 -8.79 -2.25 23.29
CA ASP A 20 -9.37 -0.98 22.80
C ASP A 20 -8.87 0.27 23.54
N ARG A 21 -7.59 0.24 23.99
CA ARG A 21 -6.93 1.35 24.70
C ARG A 21 -6.32 2.34 23.71
N VAL A 22 -7.18 3.06 23.02
CA VAL A 22 -6.80 3.91 21.86
C VAL A 22 -5.87 5.04 22.26
N GLU A 23 -6.19 5.77 23.33
CA GLU A 23 -5.40 6.93 23.79
C GLU A 23 -3.99 6.51 24.24
N GLU A 24 -3.89 5.40 24.98
CA GLU A 24 -2.60 4.89 25.42
C GLU A 24 -1.76 4.36 24.25
N PHE A 25 -2.40 3.73 23.27
CA PHE A 25 -1.72 3.32 22.03
C PHE A 25 -1.15 4.53 21.31
N GLN A 26 -1.97 5.56 21.09
CA GLN A 26 -1.55 6.79 20.38
C GLN A 26 -0.41 7.49 21.10
N LYS A 27 -0.56 7.74 22.39
CA LYS A 27 0.49 8.35 23.22
C LYS A 27 1.81 7.57 23.16
N TYR A 28 1.73 6.25 23.26
CA TYR A 28 2.92 5.39 23.22
C TYR A 28 3.62 5.44 21.87
N VAL A 29 2.84 5.49 20.78
CA VAL A 29 3.36 5.67 19.41
C VAL A 29 4.04 7.04 19.25
N ASP A 30 3.42 8.11 19.75
CA ASP A 30 4.00 9.45 19.69
C ASP A 30 5.33 9.53 20.45
N ASP A 31 5.42 8.91 21.62
CA ASP A 31 6.67 8.80 22.37
C ASP A 31 7.76 8.04 21.59
N ILE A 32 7.39 6.99 20.85
CA ILE A 32 8.34 6.27 19.96
C ILE A 32 8.84 7.19 18.87
N ILE A 33 7.95 7.90 18.17
CA ILE A 33 8.30 8.79 17.06
C ILE A 33 9.27 9.88 17.52
N ILE A 34 8.97 10.52 18.64
CA ILE A 34 9.79 11.62 19.21
C ILE A 34 11.14 11.09 19.68
N SER A 35 11.15 10.02 20.50
CA SER A 35 12.36 9.47 21.10
C SER A 35 13.35 8.92 20.07
N ASN A 36 12.86 8.44 18.91
CA ASN A 36 13.69 7.89 17.84
C ASN A 36 13.88 8.85 16.67
N LYS A 37 13.43 10.10 16.78
CA LYS A 37 13.56 11.14 15.74
C LYS A 37 13.10 10.66 14.36
N LEU A 38 11.97 9.94 14.31
CA LEU A 38 11.49 9.31 13.07
C LEU A 38 11.03 10.32 12.01
N SER A 39 10.90 11.59 12.36
CA SER A 39 10.59 12.69 11.44
C SER A 39 11.82 13.32 10.77
N ASP A 40 13.04 13.00 11.22
CA ASP A 40 14.25 13.55 10.66
C ASP A 40 14.60 12.92 9.31
N TYR A 41 15.11 13.73 8.38
CA TYR A 41 15.50 13.27 7.05
C TYR A 41 16.54 14.18 6.38
N THR A 42 17.19 13.63 5.36
CA THR A 42 18.16 14.30 4.50
C THR A 42 17.59 14.47 3.07
N LYS A 43 18.30 15.22 2.20
CA LYS A 43 17.98 15.25 0.77
C LYS A 43 18.10 13.88 0.10
N GLU A 44 19.04 13.06 0.55
CA GLU A 44 19.24 11.70 0.04
C GLU A 44 18.04 10.80 0.36
N ASP A 45 17.47 10.93 1.57
CA ASP A 45 16.24 10.20 1.93
C ASP A 45 15.08 10.56 1.01
N LEU A 46 14.96 11.84 0.58
CA LEU A 46 13.93 12.25 -0.38
C LEU A 46 14.16 11.66 -1.78
N LEU A 47 15.42 11.59 -2.25
CA LEU A 47 15.75 10.95 -3.52
C LEU A 47 15.42 9.45 -3.47
N ASN A 48 15.81 8.79 -2.38
CA ASN A 48 15.55 7.37 -2.16
C ASN A 48 14.04 7.06 -2.02
N LEU A 49 13.25 8.02 -1.52
CA LEU A 49 11.81 7.85 -1.37
C LEU A 49 11.09 7.70 -2.72
N ILE A 50 11.62 8.29 -3.80
CA ILE A 50 10.97 8.31 -5.13
C ILE A 50 10.66 6.88 -5.61
N GLN A 51 11.55 5.92 -5.39
CA GLN A 51 11.37 4.53 -5.81
C GLN A 51 10.21 3.79 -5.09
N TYR A 52 9.70 4.35 -4.00
CA TYR A 52 8.58 3.77 -3.25
C TYR A 52 7.22 4.38 -3.65
N LEU A 53 7.22 5.40 -4.52
CA LEU A 53 5.98 6.06 -4.93
C LEU A 53 5.22 5.23 -5.95
N ASP A 54 3.91 5.04 -5.71
CA ASP A 54 2.92 4.67 -6.71
C ASP A 54 2.23 5.94 -7.19
N LEU A 55 2.72 6.50 -8.30
CA LEU A 55 2.14 7.69 -8.92
C LEU A 55 0.74 7.34 -9.43
N THR A 56 -0.31 7.93 -8.84
CA THR A 56 -1.69 7.46 -8.97
C THR A 56 -2.59 8.49 -9.64
N SER A 57 -3.29 8.08 -10.71
CA SER A 57 -4.43 8.80 -11.27
C SER A 57 -5.64 7.88 -11.37
N LEU A 58 -6.71 8.23 -10.65
CA LEU A 58 -7.98 7.50 -10.58
C LEU A 58 -9.15 8.47 -10.70
N LYS A 59 -9.04 9.42 -11.65
CA LYS A 59 -10.10 10.39 -11.92
C LYS A 59 -11.13 9.78 -12.85
N SER A 60 -12.41 10.07 -12.64
CA SER A 60 -13.48 9.64 -13.57
C SER A 60 -13.35 10.27 -14.96
N THR A 61 -12.56 11.34 -15.08
CA THR A 61 -12.28 12.05 -16.33
C THR A 61 -10.98 11.63 -17.01
N ASP A 62 -10.26 10.63 -16.46
CA ASP A 62 -9.06 10.11 -17.11
C ASP A 62 -9.39 9.48 -18.47
N ASN A 63 -8.49 9.66 -19.42
CA ASN A 63 -8.55 9.11 -20.76
C ASN A 63 -7.15 8.75 -21.25
N ALA A 64 -7.05 8.07 -22.39
CA ALA A 64 -5.78 7.59 -22.93
C ALA A 64 -4.72 8.71 -23.08
N GLN A 65 -5.11 9.92 -23.50
CA GLN A 65 -4.20 11.04 -23.67
C GLN A 65 -3.73 11.60 -22.33
N SER A 66 -4.63 11.76 -21.34
CA SER A 66 -4.27 12.25 -20.01
C SER A 66 -3.33 11.26 -19.28
N ILE A 67 -3.62 9.98 -19.38
CA ILE A 67 -2.76 8.92 -18.78
C ILE A 67 -1.40 8.85 -19.48
N LYS A 68 -1.34 8.93 -20.80
CA LYS A 68 -0.05 9.01 -21.52
C LYS A 68 0.81 10.18 -21.04
N GLN A 69 0.23 11.37 -20.85
CA GLN A 69 0.95 12.53 -20.31
C GLN A 69 1.37 12.31 -18.85
N PHE A 70 0.51 11.68 -18.06
CA PHE A 70 0.77 11.36 -16.67
C PHE A 70 1.94 10.38 -16.51
N VAL A 71 1.97 9.32 -17.31
CA VAL A 71 3.05 8.31 -17.32
C VAL A 71 4.41 8.94 -17.57
N LYS A 72 4.51 9.89 -18.51
CA LYS A 72 5.77 10.59 -18.85
C LYS A 72 6.34 11.41 -17.69
N LYS A 73 5.54 11.75 -16.68
CA LYS A 73 5.99 12.49 -15.50
C LYS A 73 6.63 11.62 -14.41
N SER A 74 6.72 10.31 -14.61
CA SER A 74 7.14 9.32 -13.60
C SER A 74 8.66 9.26 -13.36
N VAL A 75 9.41 10.22 -13.90
CA VAL A 75 10.86 10.34 -13.76
C VAL A 75 11.26 11.73 -13.25
N PHE A 76 12.31 11.77 -12.43
CA PHE A 76 12.97 12.98 -11.96
C PHE A 76 14.46 12.89 -12.27
N SER A 77 15.00 13.89 -12.95
CA SER A 77 16.42 13.97 -13.29
C SER A 77 17.12 14.97 -12.37
N CYS A 78 18.17 14.52 -11.70
CA CYS A 78 18.98 15.35 -10.78
C CYS A 78 20.45 14.95 -10.87
N LYS A 79 21.36 15.92 -11.04
CA LYS A 79 22.82 15.71 -11.12
C LYS A 79 23.26 14.60 -12.07
N SER A 80 22.67 14.57 -13.27
CA SER A 80 22.92 13.55 -14.31
C SER A 80 22.41 12.14 -13.98
N GLU A 81 21.62 11.95 -12.91
CA GLU A 81 20.96 10.71 -12.55
C GLU A 81 19.45 10.80 -12.74
N ASN A 82 18.84 9.68 -13.05
CA ASN A 82 17.39 9.56 -13.18
C ASN A 82 16.81 8.74 -12.04
N TYR A 83 15.83 9.31 -11.36
CA TYR A 83 15.06 8.70 -10.28
C TYR A 83 13.66 8.38 -10.78
N TYR A 84 13.25 7.14 -10.65
CA TYR A 84 11.98 6.64 -11.19
C TYR A 84 11.05 6.24 -10.06
N VAL A 85 9.75 6.54 -10.22
CA VAL A 85 8.74 6.05 -9.28
C VAL A 85 8.68 4.52 -9.28
N GLY A 86 8.24 3.92 -8.19
CA GLY A 86 8.11 2.47 -8.05
C GLY A 86 7.02 1.88 -8.94
N GLY A 87 5.91 2.63 -9.09
CA GLY A 87 4.79 2.21 -9.94
C GLY A 87 3.94 3.37 -10.43
N ILE A 88 3.13 3.09 -11.45
CA ILE A 88 2.11 3.98 -11.97
C ILE A 88 0.77 3.25 -11.80
N CYS A 89 -0.16 3.86 -11.04
CA CYS A 89 -1.44 3.26 -10.68
C CYS A 89 -2.60 4.00 -11.35
N CYS A 90 -3.42 3.26 -12.12
CA CYS A 90 -4.64 3.77 -12.74
C CYS A 90 -5.73 2.71 -12.83
N PHE A 91 -6.84 3.03 -13.50
CA PHE A 91 -7.85 2.02 -13.85
C PHE A 91 -7.34 1.07 -14.93
N SER A 92 -7.78 -0.19 -14.89
CA SER A 92 -7.29 -1.26 -15.75
C SER A 92 -7.43 -1.01 -17.28
N PRO A 93 -8.41 -0.26 -17.81
CA PRO A 93 -8.46 0.07 -19.24
C PRO A 93 -7.27 0.88 -19.76
N PHE A 94 -6.48 1.47 -18.86
CA PHE A 94 -5.31 2.29 -19.22
C PHE A 94 -3.96 1.54 -19.13
N LEU A 95 -3.97 0.22 -18.94
CA LEU A 95 -2.73 -0.59 -18.87
C LEU A 95 -1.84 -0.42 -20.09
N THR A 96 -2.42 -0.40 -21.29
CA THR A 96 -1.68 -0.17 -22.53
C THR A 96 -0.90 1.14 -22.49
N GLN A 97 -1.54 2.24 -22.03
CA GLN A 97 -0.88 3.53 -21.90
C GLN A 97 0.29 3.51 -20.90
N ILE A 98 0.17 2.75 -19.81
CA ILE A 98 1.30 2.59 -18.88
C ILE A 98 2.41 1.78 -19.54
N ASN A 99 2.09 0.61 -20.07
CA ASN A 99 3.06 -0.33 -20.62
C ASN A 99 3.84 0.25 -21.81
N ASP A 100 3.16 1.00 -22.69
CA ASP A 100 3.76 1.56 -23.90
C ASP A 100 4.58 2.84 -23.64
N TYR A 101 4.25 3.61 -22.58
CA TYR A 101 4.84 4.94 -22.39
C TYR A 101 5.64 5.11 -21.10
N LYS A 102 5.71 4.10 -20.21
CA LYS A 102 6.58 4.19 -19.02
C LYS A 102 8.05 4.32 -19.44
N PRO A 103 8.81 5.29 -18.88
CA PRO A 103 10.15 5.60 -19.34
C PRO A 103 11.18 4.54 -18.97
N GLU A 104 10.84 3.62 -18.07
CA GLU A 104 11.75 2.59 -17.60
C GLU A 104 10.97 1.30 -17.27
N SER A 105 11.49 0.15 -17.68
CA SER A 105 10.84 -1.17 -17.50
C SER A 105 10.66 -1.57 -16.03
N LYS A 106 11.53 -1.07 -15.14
CA LYS A 106 11.42 -1.33 -13.70
C LYS A 106 10.21 -0.68 -13.02
N ILE A 107 9.60 0.36 -13.64
CA ILE A 107 8.38 0.99 -13.14
C ILE A 107 7.23 -0.02 -13.26
N LYS A 108 6.54 -0.29 -12.17
CA LYS A 108 5.43 -1.25 -12.15
C LYS A 108 4.14 -0.67 -12.72
N SER A 109 3.47 -1.46 -13.55
CA SER A 109 2.13 -1.17 -14.06
C SER A 109 1.12 -1.66 -13.03
N VAL A 110 0.53 -0.73 -12.27
CA VAL A 110 -0.36 -0.99 -11.16
C VAL A 110 -1.79 -0.62 -11.56
N VAL A 111 -2.76 -1.47 -11.26
CA VAL A 111 -4.17 -1.16 -11.51
C VAL A 111 -5.05 -1.44 -10.32
N VAL A 112 -6.15 -0.69 -10.23
CA VAL A 112 -7.24 -1.02 -9.32
C VAL A 112 -8.26 -1.91 -10.05
N ALA A 113 -8.80 -2.91 -9.34
CA ALA A 113 -9.79 -3.86 -9.85
C ALA A 113 -10.70 -4.38 -8.73
N GLY A 114 -11.56 -5.34 -9.04
CA GLY A 114 -12.42 -6.02 -8.07
C GLY A 114 -13.54 -5.13 -7.52
N GLY A 115 -14.14 -4.29 -8.36
CA GLY A 115 -15.21 -3.37 -7.97
C GLY A 115 -14.71 -2.17 -7.15
N PHE A 116 -13.47 -1.71 -7.44
CA PHE A 116 -12.90 -0.52 -6.80
C PHE A 116 -13.80 0.72 -7.00
N PRO A 117 -14.03 1.58 -5.95
CA PRO A 117 -13.42 1.54 -4.61
C PRO A 117 -14.24 0.77 -3.57
N HIS A 118 -15.45 0.33 -3.87
CA HIS A 118 -16.39 -0.17 -2.87
C HIS A 118 -16.37 -1.69 -2.68
N SER A 119 -15.91 -2.45 -3.68
CA SER A 119 -15.93 -3.92 -3.65
C SER A 119 -17.35 -4.52 -3.56
N LEU A 120 -18.38 -3.76 -3.91
CA LEU A 120 -19.79 -4.14 -3.82
C LEU A 120 -20.32 -4.70 -5.16
N VAL A 121 -19.56 -5.61 -5.76
CA VAL A 121 -19.96 -6.38 -6.95
C VAL A 121 -19.79 -7.87 -6.66
N PRO A 122 -20.53 -8.75 -7.36
CA PRO A 122 -20.36 -10.20 -7.22
C PRO A 122 -18.91 -10.64 -7.44
N LEU A 123 -18.48 -11.70 -6.76
CA LEU A 123 -17.11 -12.23 -6.89
C LEU A 123 -16.77 -12.60 -8.34
N SER A 124 -17.72 -13.10 -9.12
CA SER A 124 -17.53 -13.37 -10.56
C SER A 124 -17.09 -12.12 -11.33
N VAL A 125 -17.72 -10.97 -11.07
CA VAL A 125 -17.35 -9.69 -11.69
C VAL A 125 -15.98 -9.22 -11.24
N LYS A 126 -15.64 -9.36 -9.94
CA LYS A 126 -14.30 -9.06 -9.43
C LYS A 126 -13.24 -9.89 -10.16
N LYS A 127 -13.51 -11.18 -10.37
CA LYS A 127 -12.60 -12.10 -11.06
C LYS A 127 -12.41 -11.72 -12.53
N GLU A 128 -13.47 -11.28 -13.23
CA GLU A 128 -13.34 -10.82 -14.62
C GLU A 128 -12.51 -9.53 -14.75
N GLU A 129 -12.66 -8.55 -13.84
CA GLU A 129 -11.81 -7.37 -13.83
C GLU A 129 -10.32 -7.73 -13.57
N VAL A 130 -10.06 -8.65 -12.63
CA VAL A 130 -8.71 -9.14 -12.34
C VAL A 130 -8.14 -9.91 -13.53
N LYS A 131 -8.94 -10.76 -14.18
CA LYS A 131 -8.53 -11.49 -15.38
C LYS A 131 -8.14 -10.52 -16.51
N TYR A 132 -8.96 -9.50 -16.76
CA TYR A 132 -8.62 -8.44 -17.70
C TYR A 132 -7.26 -7.79 -17.38
N ALA A 133 -7.00 -7.47 -16.13
CA ALA A 133 -5.71 -6.90 -15.71
C ALA A 133 -4.55 -7.85 -15.96
N ILE A 134 -4.71 -9.15 -15.67
CA ILE A 134 -3.71 -10.21 -15.92
C ILE A 134 -3.42 -10.31 -17.44
N GLU A 135 -4.44 -10.39 -18.26
CA GLU A 135 -4.33 -10.53 -19.72
C GLU A 135 -3.61 -9.32 -20.34
N ASN A 136 -3.82 -8.12 -19.80
CA ASN A 136 -3.22 -6.87 -20.27
C ASN A 136 -1.89 -6.52 -19.57
N ASN A 137 -1.23 -7.51 -18.93
CA ASN A 137 0.12 -7.40 -18.35
C ASN A 137 0.23 -6.34 -17.23
N ALA A 138 -0.68 -6.37 -16.28
CA ALA A 138 -0.46 -5.70 -15.00
C ALA A 138 0.71 -6.36 -14.25
N ASP A 139 1.57 -5.56 -13.63
CA ASP A 139 2.58 -6.04 -12.68
C ASP A 139 1.99 -6.22 -11.27
N GLU A 140 0.99 -5.39 -10.92
CA GLU A 140 0.40 -5.34 -9.58
C GLU A 140 -1.08 -4.98 -9.68
N ILE A 141 -1.90 -5.61 -8.85
CA ILE A 141 -3.35 -5.42 -8.82
C ILE A 141 -3.78 -5.06 -7.40
N ASP A 142 -4.40 -3.89 -7.24
CA ASP A 142 -4.94 -3.39 -5.98
C ASP A 142 -6.46 -3.65 -5.94
N ILE A 143 -6.94 -4.48 -5.02
CA ILE A 143 -8.37 -4.74 -4.79
C ILE A 143 -8.80 -4.23 -3.42
N CYS A 144 -10.11 -4.01 -3.21
CA CYS A 144 -10.66 -3.67 -1.90
C CYS A 144 -11.30 -4.89 -1.24
N ILE A 145 -11.24 -4.99 0.08
CA ILE A 145 -12.11 -5.91 0.83
C ILE A 145 -13.57 -5.42 0.78
N ASN A 146 -14.52 -6.35 0.90
CA ASN A 146 -15.90 -6.00 1.20
C ASN A 146 -16.02 -5.65 2.69
N ARG A 147 -15.96 -4.35 3.00
CA ARG A 147 -15.98 -3.84 4.39
C ARG A 147 -17.29 -4.16 5.10
N GLY A 148 -18.42 -4.14 4.38
CA GLY A 148 -19.72 -4.50 4.94
C GLY A 148 -19.75 -5.95 5.45
N LEU A 149 -19.26 -6.91 4.65
CA LEU A 149 -19.13 -8.31 5.07
C LEU A 149 -18.18 -8.44 6.26
N PHE A 150 -17.07 -7.74 6.26
CA PHE A 150 -16.10 -7.79 7.36
C PHE A 150 -16.71 -7.28 8.68
N LEU A 151 -17.35 -6.10 8.64
CA LEU A 151 -17.92 -5.44 9.82
C LEU A 151 -19.12 -6.19 10.41
N GLN A 152 -19.91 -6.89 9.60
CA GLN A 152 -20.98 -7.77 10.10
C GLN A 152 -20.48 -9.11 10.63
N GLY A 153 -19.16 -9.36 10.62
CA GLY A 153 -18.53 -10.58 11.13
C GLY A 153 -18.39 -11.71 10.12
N ASN A 154 -18.81 -11.54 8.86
CA ASN A 154 -18.66 -12.57 7.81
C ASN A 154 -17.23 -12.55 7.23
N LYS A 155 -16.26 -12.86 8.09
CA LYS A 155 -14.83 -12.86 7.75
C LYS A 155 -14.47 -13.94 6.73
N ASP A 156 -15.15 -15.09 6.78
CA ASP A 156 -14.91 -16.21 5.87
C ASP A 156 -15.21 -15.82 4.42
N ALA A 157 -16.28 -15.06 4.16
CA ALA A 157 -16.58 -14.57 2.83
C ALA A 157 -15.50 -13.61 2.32
N VAL A 158 -15.01 -12.69 3.16
CA VAL A 158 -13.90 -11.79 2.81
C VAL A 158 -12.61 -12.58 2.53
N ALA A 159 -12.29 -13.55 3.37
CA ALA A 159 -11.15 -14.43 3.18
C ALA A 159 -11.24 -15.22 1.86
N GLN A 160 -12.42 -15.74 1.55
CA GLN A 160 -12.68 -16.45 0.30
C GLN A 160 -12.45 -15.55 -0.92
N GLU A 161 -12.96 -14.32 -0.91
CA GLU A 161 -12.74 -13.36 -2.01
C GLU A 161 -11.26 -13.13 -2.27
N VAL A 162 -10.46 -12.91 -1.23
CA VAL A 162 -8.99 -12.69 -1.37
C VAL A 162 -8.31 -13.94 -1.91
N ARG A 163 -8.61 -15.14 -1.35
CA ARG A 163 -8.04 -16.41 -1.80
C ARG A 163 -8.34 -16.71 -3.26
N GLU A 164 -9.59 -16.53 -3.68
CA GLU A 164 -9.98 -16.84 -5.07
C GLU A 164 -9.34 -15.89 -6.08
N ILE A 165 -9.18 -14.61 -5.73
CA ILE A 165 -8.46 -13.66 -6.57
C ILE A 165 -6.97 -13.99 -6.60
N LYS A 166 -6.35 -14.32 -5.46
CA LYS A 166 -4.94 -14.74 -5.43
C LYS A 166 -4.71 -16.01 -6.24
N TYR A 167 -5.58 -17.00 -6.12
CA TYR A 167 -5.53 -18.23 -6.91
C TYR A 167 -5.61 -17.95 -8.43
N LEU A 168 -6.50 -17.04 -8.86
CA LEU A 168 -6.60 -16.64 -10.26
C LEU A 168 -5.30 -16.02 -10.78
N ILE A 169 -4.65 -15.17 -9.97
CA ILE A 169 -3.36 -14.56 -10.30
C ILE A 169 -2.27 -15.64 -10.42
N GLU A 170 -2.17 -16.53 -9.45
CA GLU A 170 -1.15 -17.60 -9.45
C GLU A 170 -1.33 -18.57 -10.61
N SER A 171 -2.58 -18.91 -10.94
CA SER A 171 -2.93 -19.79 -12.06
C SER A 171 -2.53 -19.23 -13.43
N SER A 172 -2.27 -17.92 -13.52
CA SER A 172 -1.80 -17.28 -14.76
C SER A 172 -0.32 -17.53 -15.06
N ASN A 173 0.44 -18.08 -14.11
CA ASN A 173 1.90 -18.22 -14.17
C ASN A 173 2.67 -16.90 -14.40
N LYS A 174 2.02 -15.74 -14.16
CA LYS A 174 2.64 -14.42 -14.21
C LYS A 174 3.05 -13.98 -12.80
N ASN A 175 4.16 -13.27 -12.68
CA ASN A 175 4.64 -12.72 -11.40
C ASN A 175 3.90 -11.41 -11.09
N ILE A 176 2.63 -11.50 -10.74
CA ILE A 176 1.77 -10.36 -10.41
C ILE A 176 1.53 -10.33 -8.90
N ARG A 177 1.67 -9.16 -8.29
CA ARG A 177 1.42 -8.96 -6.86
C ARG A 177 0.00 -8.51 -6.61
N LEU A 178 -0.62 -9.11 -5.60
CA LEU A 178 -1.92 -8.72 -5.09
C LEU A 178 -1.75 -7.75 -3.90
N LYS A 179 -2.32 -6.54 -4.02
CA LYS A 179 -2.43 -5.62 -2.88
C LYS A 179 -3.89 -5.51 -2.46
N VAL A 180 -4.15 -5.67 -1.18
CA VAL A 180 -5.51 -5.64 -0.64
C VAL A 180 -5.73 -4.37 0.18
N ILE A 181 -6.65 -3.53 -0.27
CA ILE A 181 -7.04 -2.27 0.36
C ILE A 181 -8.03 -2.57 1.48
N LEU A 182 -7.67 -2.17 2.69
CA LEU A 182 -8.50 -2.37 3.89
C LEU A 182 -9.54 -1.26 4.05
N GLU A 183 -9.23 -0.03 3.60
CA GLU A 183 -9.98 1.21 3.86
C GLU A 183 -10.08 1.48 5.36
N VAL A 184 -8.93 1.73 5.97
CA VAL A 184 -8.78 1.86 7.44
C VAL A 184 -9.72 2.92 8.04
N GLY A 185 -10.11 3.95 7.26
CA GLY A 185 -11.05 4.98 7.69
C GLY A 185 -12.46 4.47 7.97
N GLU A 186 -12.84 3.30 7.44
CA GLU A 186 -14.16 2.69 7.62
C GLU A 186 -14.16 1.47 8.55
N LEU A 187 -12.99 0.99 9.02
CA LEU A 187 -12.90 -0.20 9.87
C LEU A 187 -13.17 0.03 11.36
N VAL A 188 -13.49 1.27 11.74
CA VAL A 188 -14.00 1.68 13.06
C VAL A 188 -12.99 1.59 14.21
N SER A 189 -12.21 0.52 14.34
CA SER A 189 -11.26 0.32 15.45
C SER A 189 -9.92 -0.24 15.01
N PHE A 190 -8.86 -0.03 15.81
CA PHE A 190 -7.54 -0.62 15.58
C PHE A 190 -7.58 -2.15 15.60
N LYS A 191 -8.43 -2.73 16.42
CA LYS A 191 -8.64 -4.17 16.46
C LYS A 191 -9.19 -4.71 15.13
N ASN A 192 -10.14 -4.02 14.50
CA ASN A 192 -10.66 -4.40 13.20
C ASN A 192 -9.60 -4.25 12.11
N ILE A 193 -8.80 -3.16 12.13
CA ILE A 193 -7.69 -2.96 11.19
C ILE A 193 -6.68 -4.09 11.29
N PHE A 194 -6.28 -4.46 12.52
CA PHE A 194 -5.37 -5.57 12.78
C PHE A 194 -5.92 -6.89 12.24
N GLN A 195 -7.17 -7.22 12.59
CA GLN A 195 -7.81 -8.46 12.16
C GLN A 195 -8.01 -8.53 10.64
N ALA A 196 -8.40 -7.43 9.99
CA ALA A 196 -8.51 -7.37 8.53
C ALA A 196 -7.13 -7.53 7.86
N SER A 197 -6.08 -6.95 8.44
CA SER A 197 -4.71 -7.09 7.99
C SER A 197 -4.26 -8.55 8.01
N VAL A 198 -4.37 -9.21 9.16
CA VAL A 198 -3.99 -10.62 9.34
C VAL A 198 -4.79 -11.51 8.38
N LEU A 199 -6.12 -11.30 8.32
CA LEU A 199 -7.00 -12.05 7.42
C LEU A 199 -6.53 -11.96 5.97
N CYS A 200 -6.23 -10.76 5.47
CA CYS A 200 -5.79 -10.58 4.08
C CYS A 200 -4.43 -11.23 3.82
N LEU A 201 -3.47 -11.08 4.75
CA LEU A 201 -2.13 -11.67 4.63
C LEU A 201 -2.18 -13.19 4.62
N GLU A 202 -2.97 -13.80 5.51
CA GLU A 202 -3.14 -15.26 5.61
C GLU A 202 -3.87 -15.85 4.38
N ASN A 203 -4.62 -15.02 3.64
CA ASN A 203 -5.35 -15.45 2.45
C ASN A 203 -4.69 -15.02 1.12
N GLY A 204 -3.40 -14.70 1.16
CA GLY A 204 -2.58 -14.58 -0.04
C GLY A 204 -2.28 -13.16 -0.51
N ALA A 205 -2.66 -12.12 0.23
CA ALA A 205 -2.21 -10.77 -0.09
C ALA A 205 -0.68 -10.69 -0.03
N ASP A 206 -0.07 -10.06 -1.04
CA ASP A 206 1.36 -9.75 -1.04
C ASP A 206 1.61 -8.41 -0.35
N PHE A 207 0.63 -7.51 -0.40
CA PHE A 207 0.58 -6.23 0.29
C PHE A 207 -0.79 -6.04 0.95
N ILE A 208 -0.79 -5.38 2.09
CA ILE A 208 -1.98 -4.71 2.61
C ILE A 208 -1.84 -3.20 2.36
N LYS A 209 -2.97 -2.55 2.01
CA LYS A 209 -2.98 -1.12 1.67
C LYS A 209 -3.98 -0.39 2.56
N THR A 210 -3.61 0.80 3.04
CA THR A 210 -4.46 1.56 3.97
C THR A 210 -5.79 1.95 3.35
N SER A 211 -5.78 2.59 2.18
CA SER A 211 -6.96 3.33 1.70
C SER A 211 -7.07 3.39 0.18
N THR A 212 -8.28 3.61 -0.31
CA THR A 212 -8.57 3.86 -1.73
C THR A 212 -8.18 5.27 -2.17
N GLY A 213 -8.16 6.24 -1.26
CA GLY A 213 -8.08 7.66 -1.55
C GLY A 213 -9.37 8.26 -2.12
N LYS A 214 -10.52 7.57 -1.94
CA LYS A 214 -11.85 7.98 -2.40
C LYS A 214 -12.79 8.41 -1.28
N ILE A 215 -12.35 8.26 -0.03
CA ILE A 215 -13.03 8.79 1.15
C ILE A 215 -12.13 9.85 1.82
N GLU A 216 -12.70 10.64 2.70
CA GLU A 216 -12.00 11.74 3.38
C GLU A 216 -10.86 11.23 4.27
N LYS A 217 -11.11 10.20 5.08
CA LYS A 217 -10.12 9.61 5.98
C LYS A 217 -9.24 8.62 5.22
N GLY A 218 -8.03 9.05 4.87
CA GLY A 218 -7.02 8.23 4.23
C GLY A 218 -6.10 7.52 5.22
N ALA A 219 -4.80 7.40 4.86
CA ALA A 219 -3.78 6.86 5.74
C ALA A 219 -3.58 7.76 6.96
N ASP A 220 -3.40 7.13 8.12
CA ASP A 220 -2.91 7.76 9.33
C ASP A 220 -1.80 6.92 9.96
N ILE A 221 -0.98 7.56 10.81
CA ILE A 221 0.20 6.96 11.43
C ILE A 221 -0.19 5.74 12.27
N TYR A 222 -1.22 5.86 13.08
CA TYR A 222 -1.62 4.84 14.04
C TYR A 222 -2.17 3.60 13.33
N SER A 223 -3.08 3.79 12.38
CA SER A 223 -3.58 2.69 11.53
C SER A 223 -2.45 1.99 10.76
N THR A 224 -1.47 2.76 10.27
CA THR A 224 -0.30 2.20 9.58
C THR A 224 0.53 1.33 10.52
N ILE A 225 0.79 1.79 11.76
CA ILE A 225 1.54 0.98 12.74
C ILE A 225 0.78 -0.31 13.09
N VAL A 226 -0.54 -0.26 13.24
CA VAL A 226 -1.36 -1.45 13.42
C VAL A 226 -1.18 -2.45 12.28
N MET A 227 -1.13 -1.98 11.04
CA MET A 227 -0.86 -2.82 9.86
C MET A 227 0.57 -3.38 9.86
N LEU A 228 1.57 -2.60 10.28
CA LEU A 228 2.95 -3.08 10.43
C LEU A 228 3.07 -4.17 11.49
N LEU A 229 2.36 -4.05 12.61
CA LEU A 229 2.29 -5.09 13.64
C LEU A 229 1.68 -6.38 13.09
N ALA A 230 0.63 -6.31 12.27
CA ALA A 230 0.06 -7.49 11.61
C ALA A 230 1.03 -8.15 10.62
N ILE A 231 1.84 -7.36 9.89
CA ILE A 231 2.92 -7.89 9.02
C ILE A 231 3.99 -8.60 9.88
N ARG A 232 4.34 -8.06 11.03
CA ARG A 232 5.28 -8.69 11.97
C ARG A 232 4.75 -10.03 12.48
N GLU A 233 3.49 -10.06 12.92
CA GLU A 233 2.85 -11.30 13.38
C GLU A 233 2.86 -12.36 12.28
N TYR A 234 2.48 -11.97 11.06
CA TYR A 234 2.53 -12.88 9.90
C TYR A 234 3.95 -13.39 9.63
N TYR A 235 4.96 -12.51 9.68
CA TYR A 235 6.35 -12.90 9.49
C TYR A 235 6.85 -13.85 10.57
N HIS A 236 6.54 -13.60 11.85
CA HIS A 236 6.90 -14.50 12.95
C HIS A 236 6.32 -15.90 12.78
N LYS A 237 5.10 -15.97 12.23
CA LYS A 237 4.38 -17.22 11.99
C LYS A 237 4.89 -17.99 10.77
N THR A 238 5.30 -17.30 9.71
CA THR A 238 5.55 -17.92 8.38
C THR A 238 6.97 -17.78 7.86
N GLY A 239 7.75 -16.86 8.38
CA GLY A 239 9.07 -16.46 7.85
C GLY A 239 9.00 -15.64 6.56
N VAL A 240 7.81 -15.31 6.04
CA VAL A 240 7.62 -14.56 4.79
C VAL A 240 7.30 -13.10 5.08
N LEU A 241 8.16 -12.19 4.57
CA LEU A 241 7.92 -10.75 4.70
C LEU A 241 6.92 -10.29 3.64
N LYS A 242 5.85 -9.65 4.09
CA LYS A 242 4.81 -9.04 3.26
C LYS A 242 4.96 -7.52 3.22
N GLY A 243 4.32 -6.90 2.21
CA GLY A 243 4.42 -5.46 2.01
C GLY A 243 3.27 -4.66 2.62
N VAL A 244 3.53 -3.36 2.78
CA VAL A 244 2.50 -2.35 3.08
C VAL A 244 2.52 -1.24 2.04
N LYS A 245 1.33 -0.77 1.64
CA LYS A 245 1.17 0.44 0.84
C LYS A 245 0.33 1.44 1.63
N VAL A 246 0.93 2.59 1.94
CA VAL A 246 0.21 3.70 2.55
C VAL A 246 -0.35 4.60 1.45
N ALA A 247 -1.61 5.00 1.54
CA ALA A 247 -2.29 5.78 0.50
C ALA A 247 -3.45 6.59 1.07
N GLY A 248 -3.78 7.71 0.39
CA GLY A 248 -4.86 8.61 0.79
C GLY A 248 -4.39 9.69 1.76
N GLY A 249 -4.46 10.95 1.32
CA GLY A 249 -4.19 12.10 2.16
C GLY A 249 -2.72 12.51 2.34
N ILE A 250 -1.75 11.73 1.90
CA ILE A 250 -0.31 12.05 2.03
C ILE A 250 0.05 13.17 1.05
N LYS A 251 0.33 14.36 1.58
CA LYS A 251 0.50 15.59 0.77
C LYS A 251 1.90 16.18 0.83
N THR A 252 2.67 15.88 1.88
CA THR A 252 3.99 16.48 2.10
C THR A 252 5.11 15.44 2.08
N ALA A 253 6.33 15.89 1.79
CA ALA A 253 7.51 15.03 1.83
C ALA A 253 7.80 14.54 3.25
N GLU A 254 7.53 15.36 4.26
CA GLU A 254 7.70 15.04 5.68
C GLU A 254 6.80 13.88 6.09
N GLU A 255 5.51 13.94 5.73
CA GLU A 255 4.58 12.83 6.01
C GLU A 255 5.07 11.54 5.35
N ALA A 256 5.49 11.60 4.10
CA ALA A 256 5.97 10.43 3.37
C ALA A 256 7.25 9.83 3.97
N ILE A 257 8.17 10.66 4.40
CA ILE A 257 9.38 10.25 5.12
C ILE A 257 9.03 9.59 6.45
N LEU A 258 8.10 10.15 7.20
CA LEU A 258 7.68 9.56 8.47
C LEU A 258 7.15 8.13 8.25
N TYR A 259 6.30 7.89 7.26
CA TYR A 259 5.85 6.53 6.94
C TYR A 259 7.00 5.59 6.54
N ASN A 260 7.96 6.08 5.77
CA ASN A 260 9.15 5.31 5.41
C ASN A 260 10.00 4.96 6.64
N ASN A 261 10.20 5.92 7.55
CA ASN A 261 10.97 5.71 8.77
C ASN A 261 10.23 4.83 9.79
N LEU A 262 8.89 4.90 9.85
CA LEU A 262 8.08 3.93 10.60
C LEU A 262 8.28 2.50 10.07
N TYR A 263 8.28 2.33 8.74
CA TYR A 263 8.57 1.02 8.15
C TYR A 263 9.98 0.54 8.55
N LYS A 264 11.00 1.39 8.40
CA LYS A 264 12.38 1.07 8.84
C LYS A 264 12.43 0.66 10.30
N TYR A 265 11.75 1.38 11.17
CA TYR A 265 11.77 1.15 12.61
C TYR A 265 11.05 -0.15 13.01
N PHE A 266 9.81 -0.33 12.56
CA PHE A 266 8.97 -1.46 12.97
C PHE A 266 9.30 -2.75 12.22
N ILE A 267 9.76 -2.69 10.97
CA ILE A 267 9.99 -3.89 10.15
C ILE A 267 11.48 -4.11 9.94
N THR A 268 12.11 -3.39 9.02
CA THR A 268 13.52 -3.55 8.67
C THR A 268 14.02 -2.34 7.89
N SER A 269 15.32 -2.04 8.03
CA SER A 269 15.99 -1.06 7.18
C SER A 269 16.46 -1.66 5.83
N ASN A 270 16.47 -2.98 5.70
CA ASN A 270 16.83 -3.66 4.46
C ASN A 270 15.57 -4.09 3.70
N PHE A 271 15.04 -3.18 2.88
CA PHE A 271 13.84 -3.41 2.06
C PHE A 271 13.92 -2.65 0.73
N ASP A 272 13.04 -3.03 -0.19
CA ASP A 272 12.86 -2.39 -1.48
C ASP A 272 11.38 -2.06 -1.75
N ASN A 273 11.08 -1.63 -2.97
CA ASN A 273 9.71 -1.31 -3.39
C ASN A 273 8.80 -2.55 -3.51
N THR A 274 9.30 -3.72 -3.19
CA THR A 274 8.50 -4.96 -3.08
C THR A 274 7.92 -5.17 -1.68
N HIS A 275 8.26 -4.27 -0.74
CA HIS A 275 7.83 -4.37 0.66
C HIS A 275 7.16 -3.09 1.18
N PHE A 276 7.51 -1.93 0.60
CA PHE A 276 6.96 -0.65 1.02
C PHE A 276 6.59 0.22 -0.18
N ARG A 277 5.41 0.82 -0.16
CA ARG A 277 4.92 1.72 -1.21
C ARG A 277 4.11 2.87 -0.62
N ILE A 278 4.07 3.99 -1.34
CA ILE A 278 3.26 5.16 -1.04
C ILE A 278 2.42 5.52 -2.24
N GLY A 279 1.10 5.40 -2.12
CA GLY A 279 0.17 5.84 -3.16
C GLY A 279 -0.02 7.35 -3.12
N CYS A 280 0.30 8.04 -4.21
CA CYS A 280 0.25 9.50 -4.26
C CYS A 280 -0.18 10.03 -5.62
N SER A 281 -0.79 11.24 -5.63
CA SER A 281 -1.12 11.96 -6.86
C SER A 281 -0.28 13.22 -7.06
N GLN A 282 0.01 13.96 -6.00
CA GLN A 282 0.72 15.24 -6.05
C GLN A 282 2.05 15.25 -5.29
N LEU A 283 2.26 14.31 -4.39
CA LEU A 283 3.45 14.22 -3.54
C LEU A 283 4.76 14.21 -4.35
N PHE A 284 4.77 13.53 -5.49
CA PHE A 284 5.97 13.46 -6.32
C PHE A 284 6.44 14.85 -6.80
N GLU A 285 5.50 15.72 -7.20
CA GLU A 285 5.83 17.10 -7.56
C GLU A 285 6.38 17.89 -6.36
N LYS A 286 5.79 17.70 -5.16
CA LYS A 286 6.28 18.33 -3.92
C LYS A 286 7.69 17.88 -3.53
N ILE A 287 8.02 16.62 -3.75
CA ILE A 287 9.38 16.11 -3.52
C ILE A 287 10.36 16.76 -4.52
N LYS A 288 9.98 16.85 -5.81
CA LYS A 288 10.81 17.52 -6.82
C LYS A 288 11.07 19.00 -6.50
N GLU A 289 10.03 19.73 -6.06
CA GLU A 289 10.15 21.12 -5.62
C GLU A 289 11.16 21.29 -4.47
N LYS A 290 11.23 20.33 -3.53
CA LYS A 290 12.21 20.36 -2.41
C LYS A 290 13.62 19.96 -2.81
N LEU A 291 13.78 19.22 -3.88
CA LEU A 291 15.07 18.74 -4.38
C LEU A 291 15.73 19.70 -5.37
N SER A 292 14.92 20.54 -6.03
CA SER A 292 15.38 21.61 -6.95
C SER A 292 15.98 22.77 -6.17
#